data_8c65b4ce7fc572a72f23b50c4b8ec639
#
_entry.id   8c65b4ce7fc572a72f23b50c4b8ec639
#
_cell.length_a   1.000
_cell.length_b   1.000
_cell.length_c   1.000
_cell.angle_alpha   90.00
_cell.angle_beta   90.00
_cell.angle_gamma   90.00
#
_symmetry.space_group_name_H-M   'P 1'
#
loop_
_entity.id
_entity.type
_entity.pdbx_description
1 polymer ?
#
loop_
_entity_poly.entity_id
_entity_poly.type
_entity_poly.pdbx_seq_one_letter_code
_entity_poly.pdbx_strand_id
1 'polypeptide(L)'
;MRGEEQSVHDESRVTSHESRISVIVAVAKNDIIGVDNRIPWHLPAELKLFKEATMGCPIVMGRRTFESIGRLLPGRTNVVVTRQRDYVVPGAVMAHSLDEALAACGSAPEVFVIGGAALFSEALPRAQKLHHTVVDIAPAGDTIMPTIDWSQWREIAAREHQPDEKNPLAFRYAVYERVKK
;
A
#
# COMPACT_ATOMS: atom_id res chain seq x y z
N MET A 1 -38.80 44.58 28.72
CA MET A 1 -37.60 43.89 29.23
C MET A 1 -37.14 42.89 28.19
N ARG A 2 -35.93 43.05 27.75
CA ARG A 2 -35.36 42.36 26.60
C ARG A 2 -34.73 41.05 27.08
N GLY A 3 -35.12 39.91 26.49
CA GLY A 3 -34.46 38.66 26.63
C GLY A 3 -33.50 38.46 25.47
N GLU A 4 -32.20 38.45 25.76
CA GLU A 4 -31.16 38.17 24.78
C GLU A 4 -31.10 36.63 24.53
N GLU A 5 -31.39 36.25 23.31
CA GLU A 5 -31.11 34.90 22.81
C GLU A 5 -29.58 34.77 22.59
N GLN A 6 -28.94 33.97 23.43
CA GLN A 6 -27.58 33.53 23.18
C GLN A 6 -27.66 32.34 22.19
N SER A 7 -27.28 32.66 20.96
CA SER A 7 -26.96 31.66 19.95
C SER A 7 -25.72 30.88 20.35
N VAL A 8 -25.92 29.64 20.77
CA VAL A 8 -24.84 28.69 20.99
C VAL A 8 -24.47 28.13 19.61
N HIS A 9 -23.40 28.67 19.00
CA HIS A 9 -22.77 28.02 17.88
C HIS A 9 -22.04 26.77 18.42
N ASP A 10 -22.66 25.62 18.26
CA ASP A 10 -21.99 24.33 18.35
C ASP A 10 -21.14 24.15 17.08
N GLU A 11 -19.91 24.63 17.13
CA GLU A 11 -18.89 24.24 16.17
C GLU A 11 -18.51 22.79 16.48
N SER A 12 -19.30 21.86 15.95
CA SER A 12 -18.90 20.46 15.86
C SER A 12 -17.59 20.41 15.05
N ARG A 13 -16.48 20.31 15.77
CA ARG A 13 -15.19 19.94 15.22
C ARG A 13 -15.38 18.60 14.51
N VAL A 14 -15.57 18.67 13.20
CA VAL A 14 -15.36 17.53 12.33
C VAL A 14 -13.85 17.26 12.38
N THR A 15 -13.44 16.39 13.28
CA THR A 15 -12.10 15.80 13.21
C THR A 15 -12.09 14.96 11.94
N SER A 16 -11.49 15.48 10.88
CA SER A 16 -11.19 14.72 9.70
C SER A 16 -10.21 13.63 10.11
N HIS A 17 -10.71 12.42 10.33
CA HIS A 17 -9.87 11.24 10.48
C HIS A 17 -9.16 11.01 9.15
N GLU A 18 -7.91 11.43 9.06
CA GLU A 18 -7.05 11.01 7.95
C GLU A 18 -6.87 9.49 8.01
N SER A 19 -7.06 8.84 6.86
CA SER A 19 -6.78 7.42 6.73
C SER A 19 -5.32 7.13 7.08
N ARG A 20 -5.06 6.03 7.80
CA ARG A 20 -3.71 5.51 7.94
C ARG A 20 -3.20 5.07 6.57
N ILE A 21 -2.02 5.52 6.20
CA ILE A 21 -1.34 5.08 4.99
C ILE A 21 -0.41 3.94 5.37
N SER A 22 -0.61 2.79 4.74
CA SER A 22 0.24 1.62 4.84
C SER A 22 0.85 1.31 3.49
N VAL A 23 2.13 1.00 3.48
CA VAL A 23 2.84 0.48 2.31
C VAL A 23 2.98 -1.02 2.48
N ILE A 24 2.71 -1.79 1.43
CA ILE A 24 2.92 -3.24 1.41
C ILE A 24 3.71 -3.62 0.17
N VAL A 25 4.83 -4.32 0.37
CA VAL A 25 5.76 -4.67 -0.68
C VAL A 25 6.49 -5.97 -0.37
N ALA A 26 6.74 -6.76 -1.40
CA ALA A 26 7.69 -7.87 -1.37
C ALA A 26 8.91 -7.51 -2.21
N VAL A 27 10.09 -7.69 -1.66
CA VAL A 27 11.37 -7.39 -2.29
C VAL A 27 12.27 -8.62 -2.31
N ALA A 28 13.12 -8.73 -3.33
CA ALA A 28 14.25 -9.65 -3.31
C ALA A 28 15.34 -9.14 -2.35
N LYS A 29 16.34 -9.96 -2.01
CA LYS A 29 17.46 -9.55 -1.16
C LYS A 29 18.28 -8.39 -1.73
N ASN A 30 18.25 -8.19 -3.04
CA ASN A 30 18.90 -7.08 -3.76
C ASN A 30 17.92 -5.92 -4.07
N ASP A 31 16.81 -5.83 -3.36
CA ASP A 31 15.76 -4.80 -3.51
C ASP A 31 15.00 -4.80 -4.85
N ILE A 32 15.18 -5.81 -5.68
CA ILE A 32 14.41 -5.98 -6.91
C ILE A 32 12.95 -6.30 -6.55
N ILE A 33 12.02 -5.57 -7.16
CA ILE A 33 10.57 -5.75 -7.00
C ILE A 33 9.87 -6.08 -8.32
N GLY A 34 10.56 -6.01 -9.43
CA GLY A 34 9.99 -6.32 -10.73
C GLY A 34 11.01 -6.56 -11.82
N VAL A 35 10.61 -7.38 -12.78
CA VAL A 35 11.30 -7.69 -14.03
C VAL A 35 10.27 -7.74 -15.13
N ASP A 36 10.43 -6.96 -16.19
CA ASP A 36 9.49 -6.92 -17.33
C ASP A 36 8.02 -6.79 -16.92
N ASN A 37 7.76 -5.88 -15.99
CA ASN A 37 6.44 -5.63 -15.39
C ASN A 37 5.82 -6.87 -14.69
N ARG A 38 6.65 -7.76 -14.14
CA ARG A 38 6.23 -8.95 -13.41
C ARG A 38 7.04 -9.08 -12.12
N ILE A 39 6.44 -9.71 -11.12
CA ILE A 39 7.14 -10.16 -9.92
C ILE A 39 7.93 -11.42 -10.27
N PRO A 40 9.25 -11.49 -10.00
CA PRO A 40 10.09 -12.59 -10.47
C PRO A 40 10.01 -13.86 -9.61
N TRP A 41 8.98 -14.01 -8.80
CA TRP A 41 8.67 -15.22 -8.02
C TRP A 41 7.18 -15.46 -7.94
N HIS A 42 6.82 -16.67 -7.57
CA HIS A 42 5.43 -17.02 -7.26
C HIS A 42 5.39 -17.78 -5.94
N LEU A 43 4.83 -17.16 -4.90
CA LEU A 43 4.77 -17.67 -3.54
C LEU A 43 3.34 -17.55 -3.02
N PRO A 44 2.51 -18.60 -3.14
CA PRO A 44 1.13 -18.57 -2.66
C PRO A 44 0.98 -18.21 -1.19
N ALA A 45 1.91 -18.62 -0.34
CA ALA A 45 1.88 -18.27 1.08
C ALA A 45 2.10 -16.76 1.32
N GLU A 46 2.96 -16.11 0.53
CA GLU A 46 3.19 -14.67 0.58
C GLU A 46 1.96 -13.90 0.04
N LEU A 47 1.39 -14.35 -1.06
CA LEU A 47 0.15 -13.78 -1.61
C LEU A 47 -1.02 -13.88 -0.63
N LYS A 48 -1.10 -14.93 0.15
CA LYS A 48 -2.09 -15.09 1.22
C LYS A 48 -1.93 -14.01 2.30
N LEU A 49 -0.71 -13.74 2.74
CA LEU A 49 -0.42 -12.67 3.71
C LEU A 49 -0.80 -11.30 3.16
N PHE A 50 -0.49 -11.03 1.90
CA PHE A 50 -0.91 -9.81 1.20
C PHE A 50 -2.44 -9.67 1.19
N LYS A 51 -3.15 -10.72 0.83
CA LYS A 51 -4.61 -10.74 0.81
C LYS A 51 -5.19 -10.49 2.20
N GLU A 52 -4.71 -11.17 3.21
CA GLU A 52 -5.17 -11.02 4.60
C GLU A 52 -4.93 -9.60 5.12
N ALA A 53 -3.77 -9.03 4.85
CA ALA A 53 -3.42 -7.68 5.30
C ALA A 53 -4.30 -6.59 4.65
N THR A 54 -4.61 -6.73 3.36
CA THR A 54 -5.30 -5.69 2.58
C THR A 54 -6.82 -5.86 2.51
N MET A 55 -7.36 -7.02 2.89
CA MET A 55 -8.78 -7.33 2.74
C MET A 55 -9.67 -6.30 3.46
N GLY A 56 -10.67 -5.81 2.75
CA GLY A 56 -11.60 -4.80 3.27
C GLY A 56 -11.05 -3.36 3.24
N CYS A 57 -9.81 -3.15 2.85
CA CYS A 57 -9.20 -1.83 2.74
C CYS A 57 -9.08 -1.39 1.28
N PRO A 58 -9.14 -0.08 0.98
CA PRO A 58 -8.76 0.42 -0.33
C PRO A 58 -7.28 0.10 -0.61
N ILE A 59 -7.00 -0.28 -1.86
CA ILE A 59 -5.66 -0.50 -2.38
C ILE A 59 -5.38 0.50 -3.50
N VAL A 60 -4.27 1.20 -3.39
CA VAL A 60 -3.81 2.20 -4.36
C VAL A 60 -2.63 1.64 -5.12
N MET A 61 -2.71 1.64 -6.43
CA MET A 61 -1.69 1.12 -7.32
C MET A 61 -1.49 2.00 -8.55
N GLY A 62 -0.29 1.97 -9.12
CA GLY A 62 -0.04 2.56 -10.43
C GLY A 62 -0.65 1.72 -11.56
N ARG A 63 -0.83 2.33 -12.72
CA ARG A 63 -1.36 1.66 -13.92
C ARG A 63 -0.58 0.39 -14.28
N ARG A 64 0.75 0.44 -14.29
CA ARG A 64 1.59 -0.73 -14.62
C ARG A 64 1.44 -1.86 -13.62
N THR A 65 1.27 -1.55 -12.34
CA THR A 65 0.99 -2.55 -11.32
C THR A 65 -0.36 -3.22 -11.56
N PHE A 66 -1.39 -2.43 -11.90
CA PHE A 66 -2.69 -2.99 -12.27
C PHE A 66 -2.58 -3.90 -13.51
N GLU A 67 -1.88 -3.48 -14.54
CA GLU A 67 -1.67 -4.28 -15.75
C GLU A 67 -0.90 -5.59 -15.46
N SER A 68 0.06 -5.54 -14.55
CA SER A 68 0.81 -6.72 -14.08
C SER A 68 -0.09 -7.72 -13.34
N ILE A 69 -0.97 -7.24 -12.48
CA ILE A 69 -1.95 -8.07 -11.77
C ILE A 69 -3.00 -8.61 -12.73
N GLY A 70 -3.41 -7.80 -13.70
CA GLY A 70 -4.31 -8.17 -14.80
C GLY A 70 -5.79 -8.27 -14.44
N ARG A 71 -6.18 -7.94 -13.20
CA ARG A 71 -7.57 -7.97 -12.74
C ARG A 71 -7.79 -7.10 -11.51
N LEU A 72 -9.03 -6.75 -11.24
CA LEU A 72 -9.41 -6.18 -9.95
C LEU A 72 -9.22 -7.20 -8.83
N LEU A 73 -8.74 -6.74 -7.68
CA LEU A 73 -8.62 -7.57 -6.49
C LEU A 73 -9.93 -7.49 -5.68
N PRO A 74 -10.64 -8.61 -5.51
CA PRO A 74 -11.97 -8.60 -4.89
C PRO A 74 -11.91 -8.28 -3.40
N GLY A 75 -13.02 -7.77 -2.86
CA GLY A 75 -13.16 -7.42 -1.44
C GLY A 75 -12.43 -6.15 -1.02
N ARG A 76 -11.92 -5.38 -1.97
CA ARG A 76 -11.17 -4.15 -1.77
C ARG A 76 -11.55 -3.13 -2.82
N THR A 77 -11.59 -1.85 -2.46
CA THR A 77 -11.70 -0.78 -3.44
C THR A 77 -10.36 -0.65 -4.16
N ASN A 78 -10.35 -0.88 -5.47
CA ASN A 78 -9.15 -0.75 -6.31
C ASN A 78 -9.07 0.68 -6.83
N VAL A 79 -8.01 1.39 -6.48
CA VAL A 79 -7.73 2.75 -6.94
C VAL A 79 -6.49 2.71 -7.82
N VAL A 80 -6.63 3.10 -9.08
CA VAL A 80 -5.55 3.10 -10.06
C VAL A 80 -5.10 4.53 -10.34
N VAL A 81 -3.82 4.79 -10.12
CA VAL A 81 -3.19 6.08 -10.36
C VAL A 81 -2.50 6.08 -11.72
N THR A 82 -2.85 7.03 -12.57
CA THR A 82 -2.23 7.22 -13.89
C THR A 82 -2.27 8.68 -14.32
N ARG A 83 -1.25 9.12 -15.05
CA ARG A 83 -1.25 10.44 -15.70
C ARG A 83 -2.13 10.47 -16.97
N GLN A 84 -2.45 9.30 -17.52
CA GLN A 84 -3.30 9.16 -18.71
C GLN A 84 -4.77 9.39 -18.32
N ARG A 85 -5.33 10.53 -18.74
CA ARG A 85 -6.69 10.92 -18.35
C ARG A 85 -7.79 10.13 -19.06
N ASP A 86 -7.48 9.51 -20.17
CA ASP A 86 -8.37 8.65 -20.97
C ASP A 86 -8.28 7.16 -20.60
N TYR A 87 -7.34 6.79 -19.72
CA TYR A 87 -7.21 5.42 -19.24
C TYR A 87 -8.28 5.13 -18.17
N VAL A 88 -9.11 4.15 -18.43
CA VAL A 88 -10.20 3.74 -17.54
C VAL A 88 -10.17 2.24 -17.32
N VAL A 89 -10.32 1.83 -16.08
CA VAL A 89 -10.52 0.43 -15.68
C VAL A 89 -11.93 0.29 -15.13
N PRO A 90 -12.83 -0.43 -15.82
CA PRO A 90 -14.17 -0.68 -15.28
C PRO A 90 -14.11 -1.34 -13.90
N GLY A 91 -14.84 -0.78 -12.94
CA GLY A 91 -14.87 -1.26 -11.55
C GLY A 91 -13.75 -0.73 -10.64
N ALA A 92 -12.76 -0.02 -11.19
CA ALA A 92 -11.77 0.69 -10.39
C ALA A 92 -12.12 2.17 -10.24
N VAL A 93 -11.62 2.77 -9.18
CA VAL A 93 -11.58 4.22 -9.01
C VAL A 93 -10.33 4.75 -9.68
N MET A 94 -10.46 5.72 -10.57
CA MET A 94 -9.32 6.33 -11.27
C MET A 94 -8.88 7.59 -10.53
N ALA A 95 -7.57 7.76 -10.41
CA ALA A 95 -6.93 8.94 -9.83
C ALA A 95 -5.70 9.34 -10.64
N HIS A 96 -5.33 10.61 -10.59
CA HIS A 96 -4.21 11.14 -11.38
C HIS A 96 -3.01 11.55 -10.53
N SER A 97 -3.13 11.38 -9.21
CA SER A 97 -2.07 11.58 -8.23
C SER A 97 -2.31 10.73 -6.99
N LEU A 98 -1.30 10.57 -6.14
CA LEU A 98 -1.47 9.92 -4.85
C LEU A 98 -2.47 10.69 -3.96
N ASP A 99 -2.43 12.02 -3.97
CA ASP A 99 -3.36 12.85 -3.20
C ASP A 99 -4.82 12.65 -3.65
N GLU A 100 -5.08 12.61 -4.95
CA GLU A 100 -6.40 12.28 -5.47
C GLU A 100 -6.84 10.87 -5.07
N ALA A 101 -5.94 9.90 -5.13
CA ALA A 101 -6.21 8.52 -4.73
C ALA A 101 -6.58 8.42 -3.25
N LEU A 102 -5.84 9.08 -2.39
CA LEU A 102 -6.12 9.09 -0.94
C LEU A 102 -7.44 9.81 -0.64
N ALA A 103 -7.73 10.92 -1.32
CA ALA A 103 -9.01 11.62 -1.19
C ALA A 103 -10.19 10.72 -1.63
N ALA A 104 -10.01 9.94 -2.69
CA ALA A 104 -11.02 9.01 -3.19
C ALA A 104 -11.30 7.84 -2.24
N CYS A 105 -10.38 7.53 -1.32
CA CYS A 105 -10.57 6.50 -0.30
C CYS A 105 -11.51 6.95 0.84
N GLY A 106 -11.83 8.22 0.91
CA GLY A 106 -12.82 8.78 1.84
C GLY A 106 -12.48 8.56 3.31
N SER A 107 -13.43 7.98 4.05
CA SER A 107 -13.32 7.74 5.49
C SER A 107 -12.74 6.37 5.85
N ALA A 108 -12.13 5.65 4.90
CA ALA A 108 -11.48 4.37 5.19
C ALA A 108 -10.43 4.53 6.29
N PRO A 109 -10.42 3.68 7.33
CA PRO A 109 -9.47 3.81 8.44
C PRO A 109 -8.01 3.55 8.00
N GLU A 110 -7.82 2.73 7.00
CA GLU A 110 -6.50 2.36 6.46
C GLU A 110 -6.56 2.22 4.95
N VAL A 111 -5.52 2.70 4.27
CA VAL A 111 -5.34 2.61 2.82
C VAL A 111 -3.97 2.01 2.54
N PHE A 112 -3.92 1.00 1.68
CA PHE A 112 -2.67 0.35 1.28
C PHE A 112 -2.17 0.86 -0.06
N VAL A 113 -0.93 1.30 -0.11
CA VAL A 113 -0.21 1.56 -1.35
C VAL A 113 0.57 0.29 -1.72
N ILE A 114 0.24 -0.29 -2.86
CA ILE A 114 0.74 -1.62 -3.26
C ILE A 114 1.75 -1.59 -4.42
N GLY A 115 2.10 -0.43 -4.92
CA GLY A 115 3.15 -0.25 -5.94
C GLY A 115 2.69 0.56 -7.15
N GLY A 116 3.57 0.84 -8.07
CA GLY A 116 4.99 0.46 -8.08
C GLY A 116 5.95 1.46 -7.44
N ALA A 117 7.17 1.42 -7.90
CA ALA A 117 8.29 2.16 -7.30
C ALA A 117 8.02 3.67 -7.15
N ALA A 118 7.42 4.32 -8.14
CA ALA A 118 7.08 5.75 -8.07
C ALA A 118 6.09 6.06 -6.95
N LEU A 119 5.03 5.27 -6.80
CA LEU A 119 4.07 5.43 -5.70
C LEU A 119 4.69 5.08 -4.34
N PHE A 120 5.56 4.08 -4.27
CA PHE A 120 6.29 3.78 -3.03
C PHE A 120 7.17 4.96 -2.60
N SER A 121 7.86 5.62 -3.53
CA SER A 121 8.66 6.82 -3.25
C SER A 121 7.82 7.94 -2.65
N GLU A 122 6.62 8.17 -3.18
CA GLU A 122 5.71 9.21 -2.68
C GLU A 122 5.05 8.82 -1.35
N ALA A 123 4.71 7.55 -1.18
CA ALA A 123 3.96 7.08 -0.01
C ALA A 123 4.83 6.84 1.22
N LEU A 124 6.07 6.36 1.06
CA LEU A 124 6.96 6.04 2.18
C LEU A 124 7.12 7.18 3.19
N PRO A 125 7.36 8.45 2.79
CA PRO A 125 7.47 9.55 3.74
C PRO A 125 6.19 9.84 4.52
N ARG A 126 5.05 9.42 4.00
CA ARG A 126 3.70 9.68 4.55
C ARG A 126 3.10 8.49 5.27
N ALA A 127 3.68 7.30 5.10
CA ALA A 127 3.13 6.06 5.65
C ALA A 127 3.37 5.94 7.15
N GLN A 128 2.39 5.41 7.87
CA GLN A 128 2.48 5.07 9.29
C GLN A 128 2.83 3.61 9.52
N LYS A 129 2.54 2.74 8.55
CA LYS A 129 2.86 1.31 8.58
C LYS A 129 3.56 0.87 7.32
N LEU A 130 4.44 -0.09 7.47
CA LEU A 130 5.16 -0.74 6.37
C LEU A 130 5.08 -2.25 6.57
N HIS A 131 4.44 -2.93 5.62
CA HIS A 131 4.45 -4.38 5.49
C HIS A 131 5.53 -4.75 4.47
N HIS A 132 6.58 -5.39 4.92
CA HIS A 132 7.77 -5.64 4.11
C HIS A 132 8.13 -7.11 4.14
N THR A 133 8.09 -7.75 2.98
CA THR A 133 8.52 -9.13 2.79
C THR A 133 9.87 -9.14 2.07
N VAL A 134 10.83 -9.86 2.61
CA VAL A 134 12.10 -10.15 1.92
C VAL A 134 12.08 -11.59 1.46
N VAL A 135 12.18 -11.79 0.16
CA VAL A 135 12.23 -13.11 -0.49
C VAL A 135 13.69 -13.52 -0.69
N ASP A 136 14.01 -14.75 -0.35
CA ASP A 136 15.38 -15.31 -0.43
C ASP A 136 15.81 -15.61 -1.87
N ILE A 137 15.94 -14.55 -2.66
CA ILE A 137 16.38 -14.56 -4.05
C ILE A 137 17.05 -13.21 -4.36
N ALA A 138 17.98 -13.21 -5.32
CA ALA A 138 18.63 -11.99 -5.81
C ALA A 138 18.67 -12.01 -7.34
N PRO A 139 17.50 -11.87 -8.03
CA PRO A 139 17.43 -11.90 -9.47
C PRO A 139 17.99 -10.63 -10.11
N ALA A 140 18.37 -10.72 -11.38
CA ALA A 140 18.47 -9.52 -12.20
C ALA A 140 17.05 -8.94 -12.41
N GLY A 141 16.93 -7.61 -12.43
CA GLY A 141 15.64 -6.94 -12.63
C GLY A 141 15.80 -5.48 -13.00
N ASP A 142 14.69 -4.88 -13.37
CA ASP A 142 14.65 -3.50 -13.89
C ASP A 142 13.95 -2.53 -12.92
N THR A 143 13.23 -3.05 -11.92
CA THR A 143 12.51 -2.24 -10.95
C THR A 143 13.03 -2.51 -9.54
N ILE A 144 13.47 -1.45 -8.88
CA ILE A 144 14.11 -1.49 -7.56
C ILE A 144 13.24 -0.74 -6.57
N MET A 145 13.08 -1.29 -5.37
CA MET A 145 12.41 -0.60 -4.26
C MET A 145 13.15 0.69 -3.90
N PRO A 146 12.45 1.82 -3.74
CA PRO A 146 13.07 3.02 -3.18
C PRO A 146 13.73 2.75 -1.84
N THR A 147 14.83 3.45 -1.57
CA THR A 147 15.57 3.32 -0.31
C THR A 147 14.68 3.61 0.89
N ILE A 148 14.69 2.71 1.86
CA ILE A 148 13.99 2.85 3.13
C ILE A 148 14.97 3.30 4.20
N ASP A 149 14.66 4.42 4.86
CA ASP A 149 15.39 4.84 6.06
C ASP A 149 14.87 4.06 7.27
N TRP A 150 15.52 2.93 7.57
CA TRP A 150 15.11 2.02 8.64
C TRP A 150 15.17 2.64 10.04
N SER A 151 15.88 3.74 10.22
CA SER A 151 15.89 4.47 11.51
C SER A 151 14.52 5.05 11.88
N GLN A 152 13.63 5.22 10.90
CA GLN A 152 12.29 5.74 11.08
C GLN A 152 11.22 4.66 11.37
N TRP A 153 11.63 3.39 11.38
CA TRP A 153 10.71 2.26 11.49
C TRP A 153 11.07 1.35 12.67
N ARG A 154 10.05 0.87 13.35
CA ARG A 154 10.17 -0.13 14.42
C ARG A 154 9.38 -1.37 14.04
N GLU A 155 10.04 -2.53 14.06
CA GLU A 155 9.39 -3.81 13.84
C GLU A 155 8.40 -4.12 14.97
N ILE A 156 7.16 -4.49 14.63
CA ILE A 156 6.12 -4.85 15.58
C ILE A 156 5.64 -6.29 15.43
N ALA A 157 5.86 -6.92 14.30
CA ALA A 157 5.54 -8.32 14.03
C ALA A 157 6.42 -8.86 12.92
N ALA A 158 6.70 -10.15 12.95
CA ALA A 158 7.41 -10.83 11.87
C ALA A 158 7.00 -12.30 11.80
N ARG A 159 7.04 -12.85 10.59
CA ARG A 159 6.87 -14.28 10.30
C ARG A 159 7.92 -14.72 9.29
N GLU A 160 8.53 -15.84 9.53
CA GLU A 160 9.41 -16.52 8.58
C GLU A 160 8.69 -17.71 7.96
N HIS A 161 8.89 -17.92 6.68
CA HIS A 161 8.34 -19.06 5.95
C HIS A 161 9.49 -19.82 5.29
N GLN A 162 9.64 -21.08 5.64
CA GLN A 162 10.62 -21.97 5.01
C GLN A 162 10.10 -22.50 3.68
N PRO A 163 10.97 -22.85 2.73
CA PRO A 163 10.55 -23.45 1.47
C PRO A 163 9.69 -24.68 1.67
N ASP A 164 8.67 -24.83 0.84
CA ASP A 164 7.83 -26.00 0.76
C ASP A 164 7.48 -26.33 -0.70
N GLU A 165 6.66 -27.35 -0.95
CA GLU A 165 6.32 -27.79 -2.31
C GLU A 165 5.66 -26.71 -3.16
N LYS A 166 4.87 -25.83 -2.55
CA LYS A 166 4.16 -24.74 -3.24
C LYS A 166 4.93 -23.41 -3.23
N ASN A 167 5.84 -23.26 -2.28
CA ASN A 167 6.60 -22.05 -2.04
C ASN A 167 8.11 -22.39 -2.07
N PRO A 168 8.74 -22.37 -3.25
CA PRO A 168 10.12 -22.85 -3.41
C PRO A 168 11.18 -21.96 -2.78
N LEU A 169 10.84 -20.74 -2.37
CA LEU A 169 11.74 -19.79 -1.75
C LEU A 169 11.31 -19.47 -0.31
N ALA A 170 12.28 -19.35 0.58
CA ALA A 170 12.04 -18.80 1.90
C ALA A 170 11.70 -17.31 1.80
N PHE A 171 10.93 -16.79 2.74
CA PHE A 171 10.71 -15.36 2.88
C PHE A 171 10.47 -14.97 4.34
N ARG A 172 10.72 -13.71 4.64
CA ARG A 172 10.42 -13.09 5.93
C ARG A 172 9.45 -11.93 5.72
N TYR A 173 8.27 -12.06 6.26
CA TYR A 173 7.26 -11.00 6.31
C TYR A 173 7.38 -10.27 7.65
N ALA A 174 7.52 -8.96 7.61
CA ALA A 174 7.56 -8.14 8.81
C ALA A 174 6.68 -6.89 8.68
N VAL A 175 6.10 -6.48 9.78
CA VAL A 175 5.30 -5.27 9.87
C VAL A 175 6.04 -4.27 10.77
N TYR A 176 6.15 -3.06 10.28
CA TYR A 176 6.81 -1.95 10.94
C TYR A 176 5.84 -0.80 11.19
N GLU A 177 6.01 -0.11 12.28
CA GLU A 177 5.36 1.16 12.57
C GLU A 177 6.39 2.29 12.49
N ARG A 178 5.93 3.46 12.03
CA ARG A 178 6.77 4.65 12.07
C ARG A 178 7.06 5.05 13.51
N VAL A 179 8.34 5.31 13.78
CA VAL A 179 8.78 5.82 15.09
C VAL A 179 8.23 7.23 15.28
N LYS A 180 7.53 7.46 16.39
CA LYS A 180 7.07 8.79 16.77
C LYS A 180 8.29 9.61 17.24
N LYS A 181 8.42 10.81 16.71
CA LYS A 181 9.40 11.79 17.22
C LYS A 181 8.94 12.39 18.52
#